data_b8b17bfe1ebd581725b34a193e2ae03c
#
_entry.id   b8b17bfe1ebd581725b34a193e2ae03c
#
_cell.length_a   1.000
_cell.length_b   1.000
_cell.length_c   1.000
_cell.angle_alpha   90.00
_cell.angle_beta   90.00
_cell.angle_gamma   90.00
#
_symmetry.space_group_name_H-M   'P 1'
#
loop_
_entity.id
_entity.type
_entity.pdbx_description
1 polymer ?
#
loop_
_entity_poly.entity_id
_entity_poly.type
_entity_poly.pdbx_seq_one_letter_code
_entity_poly.pdbx_strand_id
1 'polypeptide(L)'
;MTKERVKQPVYKKPLFWTTILFGFLSFFLMIMVFVVDSHYVELTNALAKHNLYYSAKDKDIYNSQENTESSSNNDIILTKKVGEKITFEEGSIEVRGMDIADGKVTVAIILENNTDRKSSFNPKEFVAKAGDETLNYIGLQEVSGLTGQGEVKEVSPKSNAVFFLNYNLPKNNSSDFSMQIGKYLWK
;
A
#
# COMPACT_ATOMS: atom_id res chain seq x y z
N MET A 1 -22.79 77.67 -12.97
CA MET A 1 -22.91 76.85 -11.71
C MET A 1 -22.31 75.53 -11.93
N THR A 2 -21.05 75.27 -11.53
CA THR A 2 -20.33 74.05 -11.61
C THR A 2 -20.72 73.19 -10.41
N LYS A 3 -21.45 72.04 -10.65
CA LYS A 3 -21.78 71.07 -9.59
C LYS A 3 -20.51 70.36 -9.17
N GLU A 4 -19.98 70.68 -7.97
CA GLU A 4 -18.94 69.91 -7.31
C GLU A 4 -19.42 68.46 -7.12
N ARG A 5 -18.77 67.51 -7.78
CA ARG A 5 -19.00 66.10 -7.53
C ARG A 5 -18.40 65.75 -6.17
N VAL A 6 -19.25 65.56 -5.18
CA VAL A 6 -18.86 65.05 -3.87
C VAL A 6 -18.22 63.68 -4.08
N LYS A 7 -16.90 63.59 -3.85
CA LYS A 7 -16.17 62.30 -3.95
C LYS A 7 -16.68 61.36 -2.85
N GLN A 8 -17.31 60.22 -3.26
CA GLN A 8 -17.74 59.23 -2.29
C GLN A 8 -16.51 58.65 -1.53
N PRO A 9 -16.61 58.46 -0.22
CA PRO A 9 -15.54 57.87 0.59
C PRO A 9 -15.19 56.46 0.11
N VAL A 10 -13.90 56.10 0.13
CA VAL A 10 -13.33 54.89 -0.48
C VAL A 10 -13.98 53.61 0.04
N TYR A 11 -14.39 53.57 1.30
CA TYR A 11 -15.05 52.40 1.94
C TYR A 11 -16.45 52.09 1.39
N LYS A 12 -17.08 53.02 0.68
CA LYS A 12 -18.40 52.84 0.01
C LYS A 12 -18.27 52.22 -1.40
N LYS A 13 -17.05 52.02 -1.87
CA LYS A 13 -16.83 51.40 -3.18
C LYS A 13 -16.78 49.89 -3.05
N PRO A 14 -17.53 49.11 -3.87
CA PRO A 14 -17.53 47.65 -3.81
C PRO A 14 -16.11 47.08 -4.00
N LEU A 15 -15.30 47.72 -4.84
CA LEU A 15 -13.91 47.32 -5.08
C LEU A 15 -13.05 47.33 -3.81
N PHE A 16 -13.30 48.23 -2.85
CA PHE A 16 -12.58 48.28 -1.57
C PHE A 16 -12.84 47.01 -0.73
N TRP A 17 -14.07 46.54 -0.65
CA TRP A 17 -14.45 45.36 0.10
C TRP A 17 -13.97 44.10 -0.53
N THR A 18 -13.97 44.01 -1.87
CA THR A 18 -13.39 42.85 -2.57
C THR A 18 -11.89 42.72 -2.33
N THR A 19 -11.13 43.82 -2.33
CA THR A 19 -9.70 43.82 -2.05
C THR A 19 -9.41 43.35 -0.62
N ILE A 20 -10.19 43.78 0.35
CA ILE A 20 -10.08 43.36 1.75
C ILE A 20 -10.37 41.83 1.87
N LEU A 21 -11.44 41.37 1.23
CA LEU A 21 -11.83 39.96 1.25
C LEU A 21 -10.72 39.07 0.68
N PHE A 22 -10.15 39.44 -0.48
CA PHE A 22 -9.03 38.72 -1.08
C PHE A 22 -7.77 38.76 -0.21
N GLY A 23 -7.49 39.88 0.46
CA GLY A 23 -6.40 39.97 1.41
C GLY A 23 -6.54 39.00 2.58
N PHE A 24 -7.74 38.95 3.19
CA PHE A 24 -8.03 37.98 4.26
C PHE A 24 -7.94 36.54 3.80
N LEU A 25 -8.47 36.21 2.62
CA LEU A 25 -8.43 34.86 2.06
C LEU A 25 -6.97 34.41 1.79
N SER A 26 -6.15 35.30 1.22
CA SER A 26 -4.72 35.03 0.98
C SER A 26 -3.95 34.85 2.29
N PHE A 27 -4.22 35.67 3.30
CA PHE A 27 -3.60 35.52 4.62
C PHE A 27 -4.00 34.23 5.31
N PHE A 28 -5.26 33.84 5.21
CA PHE A 28 -5.76 32.55 5.76
C PHE A 28 -5.12 31.36 5.08
N LEU A 29 -5.00 31.37 3.75
CA LEU A 29 -4.31 30.32 3.00
C LEU A 29 -2.83 30.21 3.39
N MET A 30 -2.16 31.34 3.60
CA MET A 30 -0.76 31.36 4.05
C MET A 30 -0.61 30.72 5.44
N ILE A 31 -1.52 31.00 6.38
CA ILE A 31 -1.53 30.36 7.70
C ILE A 31 -1.76 28.84 7.57
N MET A 32 -2.71 28.42 6.73
CA MET A 32 -2.98 26.99 6.52
C MET A 32 -1.75 26.24 5.97
N VAL A 33 -1.04 26.83 5.01
CA VAL A 33 0.21 26.25 4.48
C VAL A 33 1.24 26.14 5.61
N PHE A 34 1.40 27.18 6.43
CA PHE A 34 2.38 27.18 7.53
C PHE A 34 2.06 26.13 8.61
N VAL A 35 0.78 25.92 8.92
CA VAL A 35 0.33 24.90 9.88
C VAL A 35 0.61 23.49 9.33
N VAL A 36 0.29 23.25 8.06
CA VAL A 36 0.55 21.95 7.42
C VAL A 36 2.05 21.66 7.39
N ASP A 37 2.87 22.65 7.04
CA ASP A 37 4.32 22.51 6.96
C ASP A 37 4.94 22.22 8.34
N SER A 38 4.47 22.92 9.41
CA SER A 38 4.93 22.68 10.77
C SER A 38 4.60 21.28 11.28
N HIS A 39 3.40 20.75 11.00
CA HIS A 39 3.04 19.38 11.36
C HIS A 39 3.83 18.33 10.57
N TYR A 40 4.15 18.61 9.30
CA TYR A 40 5.00 17.73 8.51
C TYR A 40 6.42 17.66 9.07
N VAL A 41 7.00 18.78 9.47
CA VAL A 41 8.33 18.84 10.11
C VAL A 41 8.33 18.10 11.47
N GLU A 42 7.28 18.27 12.27
CA GLU A 42 7.15 17.58 13.55
C GLU A 42 7.06 16.06 13.36
N LEU A 43 6.26 15.59 12.39
CA LEU A 43 6.14 14.18 12.06
C LEU A 43 7.48 13.59 11.56
N THR A 44 8.17 14.30 10.66
CA THR A 44 9.48 13.84 10.17
C THR A 44 10.53 13.78 11.26
N ASN A 45 10.54 14.72 12.19
CA ASN A 45 11.43 14.72 13.36
C ASN A 45 11.09 13.58 14.33
N ALA A 46 9.81 13.29 14.54
CA ALA A 46 9.37 12.16 15.37
C ALA A 46 9.79 10.81 14.76
N LEU A 47 9.63 10.65 13.44
CA LEU A 47 10.10 9.47 12.72
C LEU A 47 11.62 9.32 12.76
N ALA A 48 12.36 10.42 12.55
CA ALA A 48 13.83 10.43 12.59
C ALA A 48 14.37 10.03 13.97
N LYS A 49 13.68 10.42 15.06
CA LYS A 49 14.04 10.02 16.44
C LYS A 49 14.00 8.50 16.65
N HIS A 50 13.19 7.79 15.89
CA HIS A 50 13.08 6.33 15.90
C HIS A 50 13.80 5.67 14.72
N ASN A 51 14.70 6.39 14.03
CA ASN A 51 15.39 5.93 12.82
C ASN A 51 14.43 5.50 11.70
N LEU A 52 13.28 6.13 11.61
CA LEU A 52 12.27 5.91 10.58
C LEU A 52 12.22 7.12 9.64
N TYR A 53 11.94 6.87 8.38
CA TYR A 53 11.64 7.94 7.42
C TYR A 53 10.45 7.55 6.54
N TYR A 54 9.68 8.55 6.13
CA TYR A 54 8.53 8.38 5.26
C TYR A 54 8.93 8.65 3.81
N SER A 55 8.68 7.69 2.90
CA SER A 55 8.81 7.89 1.46
C SER A 55 7.48 8.36 0.87
N ALA A 56 7.42 9.61 0.43
CA ALA A 56 6.24 10.14 -0.24
C ALA A 56 5.98 9.47 -1.61
N LYS A 57 7.00 8.88 -2.22
CA LYS A 57 6.91 8.17 -3.49
C LYS A 57 6.18 6.84 -3.34
N ASP A 58 6.54 6.08 -2.31
CA ASP A 58 6.03 4.72 -2.08
C ASP A 58 4.90 4.72 -1.04
N LYS A 59 4.68 5.88 -0.36
CA LYS A 59 3.71 6.07 0.73
C LYS A 59 3.93 5.11 1.90
N ASP A 60 5.18 4.81 2.19
CA ASP A 60 5.58 3.84 3.20
C ASP A 60 6.63 4.40 4.17
N ILE A 61 6.78 3.77 5.34
CA ILE A 61 7.73 4.15 6.39
C ILE A 61 8.84 3.11 6.42
N TYR A 62 10.08 3.57 6.30
CA TYR A 62 11.30 2.76 6.30
C TYR A 62 12.14 2.99 7.54
N ASN A 63 12.89 1.97 7.97
CA ASN A 63 13.83 2.07 9.07
C ASN A 63 15.22 2.47 8.53
N SER A 64 15.79 3.59 8.98
CA SER A 64 17.11 4.04 8.52
C SER A 64 18.27 3.17 9.00
N GLN A 65 18.09 2.31 10.01
CA GLN A 65 19.13 1.38 10.42
C GLN A 65 19.27 0.18 9.46
N GLU A 66 18.24 -0.14 8.69
CA GLU A 66 18.34 -1.19 7.64
C GLU A 66 19.09 -0.71 6.38
N ASN A 67 19.33 0.61 6.22
CA ASN A 67 19.94 1.18 5.01
C ASN A 67 21.44 1.52 5.15
N THR A 68 22.11 1.17 6.26
CA THR A 68 23.54 1.50 6.44
C THR A 68 24.49 0.36 6.06
N GLU A 69 23.96 -0.75 5.57
CA GLU A 69 24.80 -1.80 4.99
C GLU A 69 24.44 -2.01 3.53
N SER A 70 25.29 -1.45 2.70
CA SER A 70 25.63 -1.94 1.37
C SER A 70 24.50 -1.95 0.35
N SER A 71 24.65 -1.15 -0.69
CA SER A 71 24.13 -1.42 -2.04
C SER A 71 24.63 -2.79 -2.54
N SER A 72 24.00 -3.82 -2.03
CA SER A 72 23.90 -5.17 -2.57
C SER A 72 22.48 -5.59 -2.27
N ASN A 73 21.66 -5.78 -3.31
CA ASN A 73 20.30 -6.31 -3.25
C ASN A 73 20.30 -7.72 -2.65
N ASN A 74 20.49 -7.82 -1.35
CA ASN A 74 20.18 -8.99 -0.55
C ASN A 74 18.97 -8.61 0.32
N ASP A 75 17.78 -8.55 -0.31
CA ASP A 75 16.54 -8.62 0.42
C ASP A 75 16.59 -9.87 1.30
N ILE A 76 16.61 -9.68 2.62
CA ILE A 76 16.62 -10.81 3.57
C ILE A 76 15.30 -11.55 3.38
N ILE A 77 15.37 -12.68 2.65
CA ILE A 77 14.22 -13.55 2.45
C ILE A 77 13.99 -14.32 3.74
N LEU A 78 12.83 -14.09 4.35
CA LEU A 78 12.39 -14.80 5.55
C LEU A 78 11.68 -16.07 5.16
N THR A 79 12.35 -17.21 5.34
CA THR A 79 11.78 -18.52 5.00
C THR A 79 10.79 -19.00 6.05
N LYS A 80 9.66 -19.50 5.60
CA LYS A 80 8.56 -20.09 6.36
C LYS A 80 8.25 -21.49 5.84
N LYS A 81 7.72 -22.35 6.71
CA LYS A 81 7.20 -23.64 6.28
C LYS A 81 5.78 -23.47 5.71
N VAL A 82 5.43 -24.30 4.73
CA VAL A 82 4.04 -24.41 4.27
C VAL A 82 3.15 -24.76 5.47
N GLY A 83 2.01 -24.05 5.60
CA GLY A 83 1.13 -24.12 6.76
C GLY A 83 1.48 -23.16 7.90
N GLU A 84 2.62 -22.47 7.82
CA GLU A 84 3.00 -21.46 8.81
C GLU A 84 2.40 -20.11 8.47
N LYS A 85 1.70 -19.51 9.44
CA LYS A 85 1.05 -18.20 9.31
C LYS A 85 2.07 -17.08 9.60
N ILE A 86 2.00 -16.01 8.81
CA ILE A 86 2.65 -14.73 9.10
C ILE A 86 1.59 -13.75 9.55
N THR A 87 1.84 -13.10 10.68
CA THR A 87 0.93 -12.10 11.25
C THR A 87 1.55 -10.71 11.12
N PHE A 88 0.75 -9.77 10.64
CA PHE A 88 1.02 -8.34 10.55
C PHE A 88 0.05 -7.59 11.47
N GLU A 89 0.27 -6.32 11.66
CA GLU A 89 -0.67 -5.46 12.39
C GLU A 89 -2.06 -5.44 11.72
N GLU A 90 -2.09 -5.46 10.39
CA GLU A 90 -3.32 -5.36 9.61
C GLU A 90 -4.01 -6.71 9.34
N GLY A 91 -3.36 -7.84 9.64
CA GLY A 91 -3.93 -9.15 9.37
C GLY A 91 -2.91 -10.28 9.35
N SER A 92 -3.18 -11.28 8.56
CA SER A 92 -2.25 -12.40 8.41
C SER A 92 -2.35 -13.06 7.03
N ILE A 93 -1.29 -13.78 6.66
CA ILE A 93 -1.23 -14.60 5.46
C ILE A 93 -0.69 -15.99 5.80
N GLU A 94 -1.28 -17.01 5.20
CA GLU A 94 -0.86 -18.40 5.32
C GLU A 94 -0.89 -19.07 3.94
N VAL A 95 0.21 -19.68 3.54
CA VAL A 95 0.27 -20.60 2.42
C VAL A 95 0.02 -22.00 2.96
N ARG A 96 -1.18 -22.55 2.74
CA ARG A 96 -1.63 -23.83 3.29
C ARG A 96 -1.08 -25.05 2.61
N GLY A 97 -0.85 -24.95 1.32
CA GLY A 97 -0.37 -26.07 0.52
C GLY A 97 -0.03 -25.65 -0.88
N MET A 98 0.84 -26.43 -1.50
CA MET A 98 1.22 -26.30 -2.90
C MET A 98 1.24 -27.69 -3.50
N ASP A 99 0.49 -27.94 -4.58
CA ASP A 99 0.36 -29.25 -5.20
C ASP A 99 0.05 -29.12 -6.69
N ILE A 100 0.18 -30.24 -7.41
CA ILE A 100 -0.27 -30.37 -8.79
C ILE A 100 -1.69 -30.91 -8.79
N ALA A 101 -2.63 -30.11 -9.29
CA ALA A 101 -4.02 -30.50 -9.47
C ALA A 101 -4.52 -30.04 -10.84
N ASP A 102 -5.27 -30.90 -11.53
CA ASP A 102 -5.89 -30.62 -12.85
C ASP A 102 -4.90 -30.07 -13.89
N GLY A 103 -3.67 -30.61 -13.93
CA GLY A 103 -2.66 -30.19 -14.90
C GLY A 103 -2.07 -28.80 -14.67
N LYS A 104 -2.12 -28.28 -13.45
CA LYS A 104 -1.57 -27.00 -13.04
C LYS A 104 -1.01 -27.08 -11.62
N VAL A 105 -0.09 -26.18 -11.26
CA VAL A 105 0.35 -26.00 -9.88
C VAL A 105 -0.69 -25.13 -9.19
N THR A 106 -1.22 -25.62 -8.07
CA THR A 106 -2.25 -24.94 -7.28
C THR A 106 -1.69 -24.62 -5.90
N VAL A 107 -1.80 -23.37 -5.48
CA VAL A 107 -1.36 -22.88 -4.17
C VAL A 107 -2.56 -22.41 -3.37
N ALA A 108 -2.79 -23.04 -2.23
CA ALA A 108 -3.87 -22.69 -1.31
C ALA A 108 -3.43 -21.56 -0.37
N ILE A 109 -4.18 -20.47 -0.32
CA ILE A 109 -3.87 -19.28 0.50
C ILE A 109 -5.05 -18.90 1.37
N ILE A 110 -4.74 -18.49 2.59
CA ILE A 110 -5.65 -17.82 3.50
C ILE A 110 -5.12 -16.43 3.80
N LEU A 111 -5.96 -15.41 3.60
CA LEU A 111 -5.72 -14.04 4.03
C LEU A 111 -6.73 -13.66 5.10
N GLU A 112 -6.27 -13.05 6.19
CA GLU A 112 -7.10 -12.44 7.22
C GLU A 112 -6.90 -10.93 7.19
N ASN A 113 -7.98 -10.19 7.21
CA ASN A 113 -7.99 -8.74 7.35
C ASN A 113 -8.53 -8.37 8.75
N ASN A 114 -7.66 -7.92 9.63
CA ASN A 114 -7.99 -7.52 11.00
C ASN A 114 -8.31 -6.03 11.13
N THR A 115 -8.36 -5.29 10.02
CA THR A 115 -8.67 -3.86 10.00
C THR A 115 -10.15 -3.59 9.85
N ASP A 116 -10.56 -2.33 10.08
CA ASP A 116 -11.92 -1.84 9.82
C ASP A 116 -12.10 -1.36 8.37
N ARG A 117 -11.12 -1.61 7.50
CA ARG A 117 -11.11 -1.22 6.09
C ARG A 117 -10.94 -2.46 5.21
N LYS A 118 -11.34 -2.36 3.96
CA LYS A 118 -11.02 -3.38 2.95
C LYS A 118 -9.51 -3.44 2.74
N SER A 119 -8.97 -4.65 2.68
CA SER A 119 -7.58 -4.90 2.28
C SER A 119 -7.56 -5.41 0.86
N SER A 120 -6.76 -4.80 -0.01
CA SER A 120 -6.68 -5.16 -1.43
C SER A 120 -5.31 -5.74 -1.76
N PHE A 121 -5.26 -6.69 -2.68
CA PHE A 121 -4.05 -7.32 -3.17
C PHE A 121 -4.16 -7.67 -4.65
N ASN A 122 -3.01 -7.76 -5.31
CA ASN A 122 -2.91 -8.26 -6.67
C ASN A 122 -2.39 -9.71 -6.66
N PRO A 123 -3.18 -10.69 -7.12
CA PRO A 123 -2.73 -12.09 -7.16
C PRO A 123 -1.44 -12.34 -7.95
N LYS A 124 -1.10 -11.47 -8.89
CA LYS A 124 0.12 -11.57 -9.70
C LYS A 124 1.41 -11.24 -8.93
N GLU A 125 1.30 -10.63 -7.75
CA GLU A 125 2.44 -10.34 -6.86
C GLU A 125 2.91 -11.57 -6.10
N PHE A 126 2.14 -12.65 -6.15
CA PHE A 126 2.45 -13.93 -5.55
C PHE A 126 3.28 -14.75 -6.54
N VAL A 127 4.55 -14.94 -6.24
CA VAL A 127 5.49 -15.61 -7.14
C VAL A 127 5.69 -17.07 -6.74
N ALA A 128 5.20 -18.01 -7.54
CA ALA A 128 5.45 -19.43 -7.34
C ALA A 128 6.69 -19.89 -8.12
N LYS A 129 7.46 -20.78 -7.53
CA LYS A 129 8.63 -21.43 -8.17
C LYS A 129 8.58 -22.95 -8.01
N ALA A 130 9.20 -23.65 -8.95
CA ALA A 130 9.49 -25.07 -8.89
C ALA A 130 11.00 -25.28 -9.06
N GLY A 131 11.72 -25.51 -7.96
CA GLY A 131 13.17 -25.34 -7.93
C GLY A 131 13.54 -23.90 -8.29
N ASP A 132 14.37 -23.72 -9.33
CA ASP A 132 14.80 -22.40 -9.82
C ASP A 132 13.86 -21.78 -10.88
N GLU A 133 12.86 -22.56 -11.37
CA GLU A 133 11.93 -22.09 -12.38
C GLU A 133 10.79 -21.27 -11.77
N THR A 134 10.64 -20.02 -12.22
CA THR A 134 9.49 -19.18 -11.88
C THR A 134 8.28 -19.60 -12.73
N LEU A 135 7.17 -19.90 -12.06
CA LEU A 135 5.94 -20.35 -12.70
C LEU A 135 5.07 -19.18 -13.16
N ASN A 136 4.43 -19.32 -14.32
CA ASN A 136 3.51 -18.30 -14.81
C ASN A 136 2.14 -18.43 -14.14
N TYR A 137 1.67 -17.34 -13.54
CA TYR A 137 0.32 -17.22 -13.01
C TYR A 137 -0.72 -17.32 -14.13
N ILE A 138 -1.73 -18.18 -13.95
CA ILE A 138 -2.80 -18.42 -14.92
C ILE A 138 -4.20 -18.08 -14.40
N GLY A 139 -4.37 -17.89 -13.11
CA GLY A 139 -5.64 -17.46 -12.56
C GLY A 139 -5.82 -17.71 -11.07
N LEU A 140 -6.89 -17.17 -10.55
CA LEU A 140 -7.35 -17.32 -9.18
C LEU A 140 -8.69 -18.05 -9.17
N GLN A 141 -8.81 -19.04 -8.29
CA GLN A 141 -10.08 -19.68 -7.96
C GLN A 141 -10.47 -19.32 -6.54
N GLU A 142 -11.57 -18.59 -6.41
CA GLU A 142 -12.12 -18.21 -5.11
C GLU A 142 -12.81 -19.42 -4.46
N VAL A 143 -12.59 -19.54 -3.14
CA VAL A 143 -13.35 -20.46 -2.29
C VAL A 143 -14.34 -19.66 -1.45
N SER A 144 -13.86 -18.60 -0.78
CA SER A 144 -14.71 -17.74 0.05
C SER A 144 -14.03 -16.42 0.39
N GLY A 145 -14.83 -15.38 0.67
CA GLY A 145 -14.40 -14.16 1.34
C GLY A 145 -13.71 -13.11 0.48
N LEU A 146 -13.50 -13.35 -0.81
CA LEU A 146 -13.00 -12.35 -1.74
C LEU A 146 -14.13 -11.48 -2.29
N THR A 147 -13.81 -10.23 -2.56
CA THR A 147 -14.64 -9.27 -3.27
C THR A 147 -13.80 -8.53 -4.31
N GLY A 148 -14.41 -7.67 -5.11
CA GLY A 148 -13.73 -6.92 -6.16
C GLY A 148 -13.77 -7.61 -7.52
N GLN A 149 -13.70 -6.79 -8.56
CA GLN A 149 -13.69 -7.23 -9.96
C GLN A 149 -12.33 -6.93 -10.59
N GLY A 150 -11.93 -7.75 -11.58
CA GLY A 150 -10.67 -7.55 -12.29
C GLY A 150 -9.45 -8.15 -11.60
N GLU A 151 -8.28 -7.51 -11.81
CA GLU A 151 -6.98 -8.02 -11.34
C GLU A 151 -6.75 -7.84 -9.84
N VAL A 152 -7.32 -6.80 -9.25
CA VAL A 152 -7.20 -6.52 -7.81
C VAL A 152 -8.35 -7.17 -7.08
N LYS A 153 -8.04 -7.93 -6.03
CA LYS A 153 -9.00 -8.58 -5.14
C LYS A 153 -9.01 -7.90 -3.78
N GLU A 154 -10.13 -7.99 -3.10
CA GLU A 154 -10.34 -7.35 -1.81
C GLU A 154 -10.82 -8.36 -0.78
N VAL A 155 -10.36 -8.20 0.46
CA VAL A 155 -10.87 -8.89 1.65
C VAL A 155 -11.61 -7.88 2.51
N SER A 156 -12.85 -8.21 2.86
CA SER A 156 -13.71 -7.32 3.66
C SER A 156 -13.12 -7.04 5.05
N PRO A 157 -13.51 -5.93 5.72
CA PRO A 157 -13.09 -5.65 7.09
C PRO A 157 -13.38 -6.80 8.04
N LYS A 158 -12.47 -7.07 9.00
CA LYS A 158 -12.64 -8.09 10.06
C LYS A 158 -13.05 -9.47 9.51
N SER A 159 -12.56 -9.82 8.33
CA SER A 159 -12.90 -11.09 7.69
C SER A 159 -11.67 -11.80 7.14
N ASN A 160 -11.88 -13.04 6.69
CA ASN A 160 -10.88 -13.83 6.01
C ASN A 160 -11.33 -14.19 4.59
N ALA A 161 -10.36 -14.49 3.74
CA ALA A 161 -10.57 -15.03 2.41
C ALA A 161 -9.74 -16.29 2.22
N VAL A 162 -10.33 -17.27 1.54
CA VAL A 162 -9.69 -18.53 1.15
C VAL A 162 -9.76 -18.65 -0.38
N PHE A 163 -8.63 -18.87 -1.02
CA PHE A 163 -8.55 -18.96 -2.46
C PHE A 163 -7.36 -19.82 -2.92
N PHE A 164 -7.40 -20.23 -4.16
CA PHE A 164 -6.31 -20.92 -4.83
C PHE A 164 -5.72 -20.03 -5.92
N LEU A 165 -4.39 -19.95 -5.95
CA LEU A 165 -3.64 -19.40 -7.07
C LEU A 165 -3.18 -20.54 -7.97
N ASN A 166 -3.42 -20.41 -9.26
CA ASN A 166 -3.09 -21.41 -10.24
C ASN A 166 -1.94 -20.93 -11.13
N TYR A 167 -1.00 -21.83 -11.39
CA TYR A 167 0.19 -21.60 -12.20
C TYR A 167 0.37 -22.72 -13.23
N ASN A 168 1.09 -22.44 -14.30
CA ASN A 168 1.47 -23.45 -15.26
C ASN A 168 2.31 -24.55 -14.61
N LEU A 169 2.26 -25.76 -15.18
CA LEU A 169 3.19 -26.82 -14.80
C LEU A 169 4.64 -26.39 -15.06
N PRO A 170 5.58 -26.78 -14.19
CA PRO A 170 6.99 -26.56 -14.42
C PRO A 170 7.51 -27.36 -15.62
N LYS A 171 8.40 -26.76 -16.40
CA LYS A 171 9.06 -27.43 -17.53
C LYS A 171 10.14 -28.41 -17.08
N ASN A 172 10.72 -28.15 -15.91
CA ASN A 172 11.78 -28.96 -15.30
C ASN A 172 11.27 -30.19 -14.55
N ASN A 173 9.96 -30.47 -14.52
CA ASN A 173 9.30 -31.50 -13.76
C ASN A 173 9.66 -31.54 -12.25
N SER A 174 10.10 -30.41 -11.70
CA SER A 174 10.39 -30.31 -10.27
C SER A 174 9.09 -30.30 -9.46
N SER A 175 9.11 -31.04 -8.36
CA SER A 175 8.07 -31.01 -7.33
C SER A 175 8.46 -30.20 -6.09
N ASP A 176 9.62 -29.55 -6.11
CA ASP A 176 10.08 -28.67 -5.04
C ASP A 176 9.47 -27.27 -5.22
N PHE A 177 8.25 -27.11 -4.72
CA PHE A 177 7.50 -25.88 -4.86
C PHE A 177 7.80 -24.89 -3.73
N SER A 178 7.83 -23.61 -4.11
CA SER A 178 7.90 -22.51 -3.16
C SER A 178 7.01 -21.35 -3.60
N MET A 179 6.55 -20.54 -2.63
CA MET A 179 5.75 -19.35 -2.85
C MET A 179 6.43 -18.16 -2.18
N GLN A 180 6.66 -17.12 -2.95
CA GLN A 180 7.22 -15.86 -2.45
C GLN A 180 6.17 -14.74 -2.49
N ILE A 181 6.06 -14.01 -1.39
CA ILE A 181 5.21 -12.83 -1.25
C ILE A 181 6.04 -11.75 -0.54
N GLY A 182 6.46 -10.72 -1.31
CA GLY A 182 7.41 -9.74 -0.80
C GLY A 182 8.69 -10.41 -0.31
N LYS A 183 9.07 -10.17 0.94
CA LYS A 183 10.26 -10.77 1.59
C LYS A 183 10.04 -12.16 2.21
N TYR A 184 8.86 -12.71 2.12
CA TYR A 184 8.54 -14.00 2.72
C TYR A 184 8.51 -15.10 1.67
N LEU A 185 9.13 -16.23 2.00
CA LEU A 185 9.22 -17.42 1.16
C LEU A 185 8.70 -18.64 1.92
N TRP A 186 7.63 -19.25 1.45
CA TRP A 186 7.14 -20.55 1.94
C TRP A 186 7.72 -21.68 1.11
N LYS A 187 8.22 -22.70 1.78
CA LYS A 187 8.71 -23.96 1.20
C LYS A 187 8.62 -25.12 2.16
#